data_bf8a1e31a45f9e9d0a7ee154f80d5555
#
_entry.id   bf8a1e31a45f9e9d0a7ee154f80d5555
#
_cell.length_a   1.000
_cell.length_b   1.000
_cell.length_c   1.000
_cell.angle_alpha   90.00
_cell.angle_beta   90.00
_cell.angle_gamma   90.00
#
_symmetry.space_group_name_H-M   'P 1'
#
loop_
_entity.id
_entity.type
_entity.pdbx_description
1 polymer ?
#
loop_
_entity_poly.entity_id
_entity_poly.type
_entity_poly.pdbx_seq_one_letter_code
_entity_poly.pdbx_strand_id
1 'polypeptide(L)' 'MPVNPEDMIQLLIKTNAELEERLKEKDQTISDLRTTVEELQNTVADLRNTIANLNETLDELKRKFFGTSSEKVKNERKR' A
#
# COMPACT_ATOMS: atom_id res chain seq x y z
N MET A 1 -27.18 6.48 -46.90
CA MET A 1 -26.34 7.28 -47.80
C MET A 1 -24.89 6.90 -47.66
N PRO A 2 -24.15 6.73 -48.72
CA PRO A 2 -22.71 6.51 -48.59
C PRO A 2 -22.06 7.75 -48.02
N VAL A 3 -21.19 7.52 -47.05
CA VAL A 3 -20.43 8.60 -46.43
C VAL A 3 -19.35 9.06 -47.38
N ASN A 4 -19.19 10.37 -47.52
CA ASN A 4 -18.12 10.96 -48.33
C ASN A 4 -16.77 10.53 -47.75
N PRO A 5 -15.80 10.10 -48.57
CA PRO A 5 -14.48 9.72 -48.07
C PRO A 5 -13.78 10.81 -47.25
N GLU A 6 -13.96 12.07 -47.60
CA GLU A 6 -13.41 13.18 -46.82
C GLU A 6 -14.02 13.25 -45.41
N ASP A 7 -15.32 13.06 -45.33
CA ASP A 7 -16.03 13.07 -44.06
C ASP A 7 -15.59 11.90 -43.19
N MET A 8 -15.38 10.72 -43.78
CA MET A 8 -14.85 9.56 -43.10
C MET A 8 -13.46 9.81 -42.55
N ILE A 9 -12.59 10.40 -43.36
CA ILE A 9 -11.24 10.74 -42.96
C ILE A 9 -11.24 11.72 -41.79
N GLN A 10 -12.06 12.76 -41.86
CA GLN A 10 -12.19 13.75 -40.78
C GLN A 10 -12.72 13.11 -39.49
N LEU A 11 -13.71 12.23 -39.63
CA LEU A 11 -14.25 11.52 -38.48
C LEU A 11 -13.20 10.63 -37.83
N LEU A 12 -12.40 9.92 -38.65
CA LEU A 12 -11.34 9.07 -38.15
C LEU A 12 -10.25 9.87 -37.44
N ILE A 13 -9.88 11.01 -38.02
CA ILE A 13 -8.89 11.90 -37.40
C ILE A 13 -9.39 12.38 -36.06
N LYS A 14 -10.64 12.81 -35.98
CA LYS A 14 -11.26 13.27 -34.74
C LYS A 14 -11.30 12.16 -33.70
N THR A 15 -11.76 10.98 -34.10
CA THR A 15 -11.86 9.81 -33.23
C THR A 15 -10.48 9.43 -32.72
N ASN A 16 -9.46 9.41 -33.58
CA ASN A 16 -8.10 9.10 -33.19
C ASN A 16 -7.57 10.10 -32.16
N ALA A 17 -7.83 11.39 -32.37
CA ALA A 17 -7.40 12.43 -31.45
C ALA A 17 -8.05 12.26 -30.09
N GLU A 18 -9.35 11.93 -30.08
CA GLU A 18 -10.09 11.67 -28.83
C GLU A 18 -9.54 10.43 -28.11
N LEU A 19 -9.23 9.37 -28.87
CA LEU A 19 -8.68 8.15 -28.31
C LEU A 19 -7.28 8.39 -27.73
N GLU A 20 -6.46 9.15 -28.42
CA GLU A 20 -5.12 9.51 -27.93
C GLU A 20 -5.21 10.29 -26.62
N GLU A 21 -6.15 11.22 -26.54
CA GLU A 21 -6.37 11.99 -25.30
C GLU A 21 -6.81 11.08 -24.15
N ARG A 22 -7.73 10.15 -24.40
CA ARG A 22 -8.17 9.18 -23.40
C ARG A 22 -7.04 8.27 -22.96
N LEU A 23 -6.20 7.83 -23.89
CA LEU A 23 -5.04 7.00 -23.56
C LEU A 23 -4.07 7.76 -22.68
N LYS A 24 -3.82 9.01 -22.98
CA LYS A 24 -2.95 9.88 -22.20
C LYS A 24 -3.47 10.05 -20.78
N GLU A 25 -4.77 10.28 -20.62
CA GLU A 25 -5.41 10.41 -19.33
C GLU A 25 -5.32 9.11 -18.53
N LYS A 26 -5.54 7.97 -19.18
CA LYS A 26 -5.44 6.66 -18.54
C LYS A 26 -4.01 6.34 -18.13
N ASP A 27 -3.03 6.69 -18.98
CA ASP A 27 -1.62 6.50 -18.66
C ASP A 27 -1.25 7.34 -17.42
N GLN A 28 -1.74 8.55 -17.34
CA GLN A 28 -1.52 9.40 -16.18
C GLN A 28 -2.14 8.79 -14.94
N THR A 29 -3.35 8.27 -15.04
CA THR A 29 -4.04 7.60 -13.93
C THR A 29 -3.25 6.37 -13.47
N ILE A 30 -2.76 5.58 -14.40
CA ILE A 30 -1.94 4.40 -14.08
C ILE A 30 -0.67 4.83 -13.35
N SER A 31 0.00 5.86 -13.82
CA SER A 31 1.19 6.39 -13.17
C SER A 31 0.90 6.85 -11.74
N ASP A 32 -0.18 7.58 -11.55
CA ASP A 32 -0.59 8.09 -10.24
C ASP A 32 -0.92 6.92 -9.30
N LEU A 33 -1.62 5.91 -9.81
CA LEU A 33 -1.95 4.73 -9.03
C LEU A 33 -0.71 3.95 -8.61
N ARG A 34 0.26 3.82 -9.51
CA ARG A 34 1.54 3.16 -9.19
C ARG A 34 2.27 3.88 -8.06
N THR A 35 2.29 5.21 -8.13
CA THR A 35 2.90 6.01 -7.07
C THR A 35 2.18 5.80 -5.75
N THR A 36 0.86 5.79 -5.76
CA THR A 36 0.05 5.54 -4.57
C THR A 36 0.31 4.15 -3.99
N VAL A 37 0.41 3.12 -4.86
CA VAL A 37 0.71 1.75 -4.42
C VAL A 37 2.08 1.70 -3.76
N GLU A 38 3.09 2.35 -4.35
CA GLU A 38 4.43 2.39 -3.76
C GLU A 38 4.42 3.06 -2.38
N GLU A 39 3.73 4.17 -2.25
CA GLU A 39 3.59 4.88 -0.98
C GLU A 39 2.90 3.99 0.07
N LEU A 40 1.85 3.29 -0.34
CA LEU A 40 1.14 2.38 0.55
C LEU A 40 2.03 1.20 0.97
N GLN A 41 2.82 0.65 0.06
CA GLN A 41 3.75 -0.43 0.37
C GLN A 41 4.79 0.04 1.40
N ASN A 42 5.30 1.25 1.24
CA ASN A 42 6.25 1.83 2.19
C ASN A 42 5.59 2.02 3.56
N THR A 43 4.35 2.51 3.58
CA THR A 43 3.59 2.67 4.82
C THR A 43 3.37 1.34 5.51
N VAL A 44 3.01 0.31 4.76
CA VAL A 44 2.82 -1.05 5.30
C VAL A 44 4.13 -1.56 5.90
N ALA A 45 5.25 -1.36 5.21
CA ALA A 45 6.55 -1.78 5.72
C ALA A 45 6.90 -1.07 7.04
N ASP A 46 6.67 0.23 7.09
CA ASP A 46 6.90 1.02 8.32
C ASP A 46 6.01 0.55 9.47
N LEU A 47 4.75 0.26 9.18
CA LEU A 47 3.82 -0.24 10.19
C LEU A 47 4.24 -1.61 10.70
N ARG A 48 4.70 -2.49 9.83
CA ARG A 48 5.20 -3.81 10.24
C ARG A 48 6.41 -3.69 11.15
N ASN A 49 7.32 -2.76 10.82
CA ASN A 49 8.48 -2.51 11.67
C ASN A 49 8.05 -1.97 13.04
N THR A 50 7.08 -1.06 13.05
CA THR A 50 6.54 -0.52 14.29
C THR A 50 5.91 -1.63 15.14
N ILE A 51 5.14 -2.50 14.53
CA ILE A 51 4.51 -3.64 15.21
C ILE A 51 5.58 -4.56 15.80
N ALA A 52 6.61 -4.88 15.03
CA ALA A 52 7.71 -5.72 15.49
C ALA A 52 8.42 -5.10 16.70
N ASN A 53 8.69 -3.79 16.64
CA ASN A 53 9.32 -3.08 17.75
C ASN A 53 8.42 -3.05 18.99
N LEU A 54 7.13 -2.85 18.81
CA LEU A 54 6.16 -2.85 19.91
C LEU A 54 6.06 -4.24 20.55
N ASN A 55 6.03 -5.29 19.74
CA ASN A 55 5.99 -6.66 20.23
C ASN A 55 7.25 -6.99 21.03
N GLU A 56 8.41 -6.56 20.56
CA GLU A 56 9.67 -6.74 21.25
C GLU A 56 9.67 -6.01 22.59
N THR A 57 9.21 -4.77 22.61
CA THR A 57 9.08 -3.98 23.84
C THR A 57 8.12 -4.66 24.83
N LEU A 58 7.01 -5.15 24.30
CA LEU A 58 6.01 -5.84 25.11
C LEU A 58 6.59 -7.11 25.74
N ASP A 59 7.35 -7.88 24.96
CA ASP A 59 8.00 -9.10 25.44
C ASP A 59 9.01 -8.77 26.54
N GLU A 60 9.79 -7.70 26.38
CA GLU A 60 10.72 -7.25 27.40
C GLU A 60 10.01 -6.86 28.70
N LEU A 61 8.90 -6.14 28.58
CA LEU A 61 8.10 -5.76 29.74
C LEU A 61 7.51 -6.99 30.43
N LYS A 62 7.02 -7.94 29.67
CA LYS A 62 6.49 -9.20 30.22
C LYS A 62 7.58 -9.95 30.98
N ARG A 63 8.78 -10.02 30.43
CA ARG A 63 9.91 -10.67 31.10
C ARG A 63 10.24 -9.98 32.42
N LYS A 64 10.28 -8.66 32.40
CA LYS A 64 10.59 -7.88 33.61
C LYS A 64 9.53 -8.07 34.71
N PHE A 65 8.27 -7.99 34.33
CA PHE A 65 7.18 -8.08 35.29
C PHE A 65 6.89 -9.52 35.73
N PHE A 66 6.65 -10.40 34.77
CA PHE A 66 6.22 -11.76 35.04
C PHE A 66 7.38 -12.66 35.40
N GLY A 67 8.55 -12.45 34.87
CA GLY A 67 9.76 -13.17 35.23
C GLY A 67 10.10 -12.95 36.71
N THR A 68 10.14 -11.69 37.11
CA THR A 68 10.41 -11.32 38.52
C THR A 68 9.34 -11.86 39.45
N SER A 69 8.08 -11.71 39.05
CA SER A 69 6.95 -12.26 39.87
C SER A 69 7.04 -13.77 39.96
N SER A 70 7.37 -14.44 38.87
CA SER A 70 7.50 -15.89 38.84
C SER A 70 8.62 -16.38 39.76
N GLU A 71 9.75 -15.71 39.75
CA GLU A 71 10.88 -16.02 40.64
C GLU A 71 10.50 -15.81 42.08
N LYS A 72 9.83 -14.74 42.39
CA LYS A 72 9.36 -14.45 43.72
C LYS A 72 8.41 -15.53 44.24
N VAL A 73 7.46 -15.94 43.41
CA VAL A 73 6.52 -17.02 43.73
C VAL A 73 7.26 -18.34 43.95
N LYS A 74 8.24 -18.66 43.11
CA LYS A 74 9.05 -19.87 43.26
C LYS A 74 9.80 -19.90 44.61
N ASN A 75 10.38 -18.78 44.98
CA ASN A 75 11.09 -18.65 46.24
C ASN A 75 10.16 -18.84 47.43
N GLU A 76 8.99 -18.30 47.37
CA GLU A 76 7.97 -18.48 48.37
C GLU A 76 7.54 -19.95 48.50
N ARG A 77 7.40 -20.64 47.39
CA ARG A 77 7.01 -22.05 47.35
C ARG A 77 8.07 -22.97 47.89
N LYS A 78 9.31 -22.63 47.80
CA LYS A 78 10.42 -23.44 48.29
C LYS A 78 10.54 -23.45 49.80
N ARG A 79 9.87 -22.52 50.46
CA ARG A 79 9.79 -22.49 51.88
C ARG A 79 8.70 -23.47 52.40
#